data_20edfd32abd7dd6c16888a63fa3d59f8
#
_entry.id   20edfd32abd7dd6c16888a63fa3d59f8
#
_cell.length_a   1.000
_cell.length_b   1.000
_cell.length_c   1.000
_cell.angle_alpha   90.00
_cell.angle_beta   90.00
_cell.angle_gamma   90.00
#
_symmetry.space_group_name_H-M   'P 1'
#
loop_
_entity.id
_entity.type
_entity.pdbx_description
1 polymer ?
#
loop_
_entity_poly.entity_id
_entity_poly.type
_entity_poly.pdbx_seq_one_letter_code
_entity_poly.pdbx_strand_id
1 'polypeptide(L)'
;LPEAAVVIGQSIAATKALKSAHLEIAVNGAIDGLPVKNLSGDLTNVPATAVKGSAKVTMGGSDIDADLVVVDGTLYAALTPNNWLDMGPAADVYDPSVILNPSTGLANMLASLTDAKAESYETLGGVPTVKITAKSSADAVNKLIPQLRATDQLPATVWIEKNAPHQLVQATVEQSTGNTVSLTLSDWDKPVVVDKPAV
;
A
#
# COMPACT_ATOMS: atom_id res chain seq x y z
N LEU A 1 17.68 0.46 -20.70
CA LEU A 1 17.13 0.49 -19.35
C LEU A 1 18.06 1.28 -18.42
N PRO A 2 17.52 2.11 -17.53
CA PRO A 2 18.33 2.80 -16.54
C PRO A 2 18.86 1.81 -15.47
N GLU A 3 19.84 2.26 -14.70
CA GLU A 3 20.29 1.50 -13.55
C GLU A 3 19.23 1.48 -12.45
N ALA A 4 18.93 0.30 -11.93
CA ALA A 4 17.89 0.11 -10.93
C ALA A 4 18.12 0.99 -9.68
N ALA A 5 19.36 1.06 -9.17
CA ALA A 5 19.69 1.86 -7.99
C ALA A 5 19.39 3.35 -8.18
N VAL A 6 19.60 3.88 -9.39
CA VAL A 6 19.33 5.30 -9.69
C VAL A 6 17.84 5.57 -9.66
N VAL A 7 17.06 4.72 -10.34
CA VAL A 7 15.58 4.86 -10.41
C VAL A 7 14.96 4.70 -9.02
N ILE A 8 15.41 3.72 -8.25
CA ILE A 8 14.95 3.51 -6.87
C ILE A 8 15.25 4.75 -6.02
N GLY A 9 16.45 5.30 -6.11
CA GLY A 9 16.81 6.51 -5.36
C GLY A 9 15.93 7.71 -5.69
N GLN A 10 15.60 7.90 -6.97
CA GLN A 10 14.68 8.95 -7.41
C GLN A 10 13.27 8.72 -6.85
N SER A 11 12.81 7.48 -6.85
CA SER A 11 11.48 7.13 -6.34
C SER A 11 11.40 7.26 -4.81
N ILE A 12 12.47 6.96 -4.09
CA ILE A 12 12.52 7.18 -2.64
C ILE A 12 12.25 8.66 -2.33
N ALA A 13 12.91 9.57 -3.02
CA ALA A 13 12.70 11.00 -2.84
C ALA A 13 11.26 11.43 -3.13
N ALA A 14 10.70 10.96 -4.26
CA ALA A 14 9.32 11.26 -4.62
C ALA A 14 8.31 10.69 -3.61
N THR A 15 8.54 9.47 -3.14
CA THR A 15 7.65 8.79 -2.19
C THR A 15 7.70 9.42 -0.82
N LYS A 16 8.86 9.85 -0.35
CA LYS A 16 9.01 10.59 0.91
C LYS A 16 8.22 11.89 0.94
N ALA A 17 8.07 12.52 -0.22
CA ALA A 17 7.35 13.79 -0.35
C ALA A 17 5.84 13.63 -0.44
N LEU A 18 5.32 12.42 -0.63
CA LEU A 18 3.89 12.17 -0.78
C LEU A 18 3.14 12.45 0.53
N LYS A 19 2.05 13.20 0.39
CA LYS A 19 1.11 13.51 1.48
C LYS A 19 -0.21 12.79 1.33
N SER A 20 -0.54 12.38 0.10
CA SER A 20 -1.75 11.64 -0.21
C SER A 20 -1.57 10.81 -1.48
N ALA A 21 -2.38 9.76 -1.61
CA ALA A 21 -2.47 8.95 -2.81
C ALA A 21 -3.75 8.14 -2.82
N HIS A 22 -4.18 7.75 -4.01
CA HIS A 22 -5.17 6.68 -4.18
C HIS A 22 -4.43 5.35 -4.15
N LEU A 23 -4.97 4.40 -3.39
CA LEU A 23 -4.39 3.07 -3.20
C LEU A 23 -5.32 1.99 -3.71
N GLU A 24 -4.76 1.04 -4.45
CA GLU A 24 -5.40 -0.24 -4.76
C GLU A 24 -4.53 -1.35 -4.16
N ILE A 25 -5.09 -2.11 -3.23
CA ILE A 25 -4.38 -3.23 -2.60
C ILE A 25 -5.05 -4.52 -3.05
N ALA A 26 -4.25 -5.49 -3.45
CA ALA A 26 -4.72 -6.82 -3.80
C ALA A 26 -3.86 -7.89 -3.10
N VAL A 27 -4.52 -8.86 -2.49
CA VAL A 27 -3.87 -10.03 -1.90
C VAL A 27 -4.22 -11.23 -2.78
N ASN A 28 -3.20 -11.85 -3.36
CA ASN A 28 -3.35 -13.08 -4.13
C ASN A 28 -2.93 -14.26 -3.27
N GLY A 29 -3.67 -15.36 -3.36
CA GLY A 29 -3.48 -16.50 -2.47
C GLY A 29 -4.08 -16.24 -1.10
N ALA A 30 -3.50 -16.87 -0.08
CA ALA A 30 -3.95 -16.72 1.30
C ALA A 30 -2.77 -16.36 2.20
N ILE A 31 -2.93 -15.29 2.97
CA ILE A 31 -1.93 -14.84 3.95
C ILE A 31 -2.61 -14.82 5.32
N ASP A 32 -2.10 -15.63 6.24
CA ASP A 32 -2.63 -15.73 7.59
C ASP A 32 -2.58 -14.38 8.30
N GLY A 33 -3.68 -14.01 8.96
CA GLY A 33 -3.78 -12.75 9.68
C GLY A 33 -4.07 -11.54 8.79
N LEU A 34 -4.25 -11.73 7.48
CA LEU A 34 -4.59 -10.67 6.53
C LEU A 34 -5.91 -11.02 5.84
N PRO A 35 -7.06 -10.66 6.43
CA PRO A 35 -8.37 -11.07 5.94
C PRO A 35 -8.84 -10.27 4.71
N VAL A 36 -8.13 -9.23 4.34
CA VAL A 36 -8.47 -8.38 3.19
C VAL A 36 -8.06 -9.06 1.90
N LYS A 37 -8.98 -9.18 0.94
CA LYS A 37 -8.67 -9.63 -0.42
C LYS A 37 -8.28 -8.48 -1.33
N ASN A 38 -9.00 -7.38 -1.23
CA ASN A 38 -8.67 -6.16 -1.96
C ASN A 38 -9.20 -4.94 -1.20
N LEU A 39 -8.60 -3.82 -1.49
CA LEU A 39 -9.00 -2.52 -0.96
C LEU A 39 -8.76 -1.47 -2.03
N SER A 40 -9.73 -0.57 -2.21
CA SER A 40 -9.59 0.62 -3.04
C SER A 40 -9.90 1.83 -2.16
N GLY A 41 -8.99 2.78 -2.06
CA GLY A 41 -9.24 3.92 -1.17
C GLY A 41 -8.25 5.06 -1.35
N ASP A 42 -8.63 6.20 -0.79
CA ASP A 42 -7.81 7.39 -0.74
C ASP A 42 -7.21 7.55 0.65
N LEU A 43 -5.92 7.76 0.70
CA LEU A 43 -5.16 7.98 1.93
C LEU A 43 -4.57 9.38 1.94
N THR A 44 -4.68 10.06 3.07
CA THR A 44 -3.92 11.29 3.34
C THR A 44 -3.27 11.25 4.71
N ASN A 45 -2.10 11.91 4.83
CA ASN A 45 -1.46 12.18 6.12
C ASN A 45 -1.57 13.66 6.52
N VAL A 46 -2.28 14.47 5.74
CA VAL A 46 -2.37 15.93 5.96
C VAL A 46 -3.86 16.34 6.01
N PRO A 47 -4.27 17.10 7.04
CA PRO A 47 -3.52 17.55 8.23
C PRO A 47 -3.27 16.42 9.24
N ALA A 48 -3.97 15.31 9.13
CA ALA A 48 -3.83 14.11 9.93
C ALA A 48 -4.15 12.89 9.05
N THR A 49 -3.74 11.71 9.49
CA THR A 49 -4.02 10.48 8.74
C THR A 49 -5.51 10.23 8.64
N ALA A 50 -5.99 10.03 7.43
CA ALA A 50 -7.37 9.67 7.14
C ALA A 50 -7.45 8.80 5.89
N VAL A 51 -8.46 7.94 5.86
CA VAL A 51 -8.71 7.02 4.74
C VAL A 51 -10.20 6.97 4.44
N LYS A 52 -10.56 6.91 3.17
CA LYS A 52 -11.90 6.54 2.73
C LYS A 52 -11.81 5.55 1.57
N GLY A 53 -12.59 4.52 1.59
CA GLY A 53 -12.54 3.52 0.54
C GLY A 53 -13.50 2.38 0.77
N SER A 54 -13.27 1.31 0.02
CA SER A 54 -14.02 0.07 0.12
C SER A 54 -13.07 -1.12 0.05
N ALA A 55 -13.48 -2.22 0.66
CA ALA A 55 -12.69 -3.43 0.70
C ALA A 55 -13.57 -4.67 0.55
N LYS A 56 -12.97 -5.72 0.03
CA LYS A 56 -13.51 -7.08 0.13
C LYS A 56 -12.73 -7.82 1.20
N VAL A 57 -13.42 -8.28 2.23
CA VAL A 57 -12.83 -9.00 3.34
C VAL A 57 -13.40 -10.40 3.43
N THR A 58 -12.59 -11.34 3.91
CA THR A 58 -13.04 -12.72 4.16
C THR A 58 -13.42 -12.85 5.62
N MET A 59 -14.66 -13.20 5.89
CA MET A 59 -15.21 -13.44 7.22
C MET A 59 -16.00 -14.73 7.24
N GLY A 60 -15.61 -15.68 8.10
CA GLY A 60 -16.30 -16.94 8.25
C GLY A 60 -16.42 -17.77 6.95
N GLY A 61 -15.40 -17.73 6.10
CA GLY A 61 -15.38 -18.44 4.82
C GLY A 61 -16.13 -17.75 3.69
N SER A 62 -16.70 -16.57 3.92
CA SER A 62 -17.40 -15.78 2.91
C SER A 62 -16.72 -14.45 2.68
N ASP A 63 -16.74 -13.97 1.44
CA ASP A 63 -16.24 -12.66 1.07
C ASP A 63 -17.36 -11.62 1.23
N ILE A 64 -17.05 -10.55 1.93
CA ILE A 64 -18.00 -9.48 2.26
C ILE A 64 -17.42 -8.15 1.81
N ASP A 65 -18.23 -7.35 1.13
CA ASP A 65 -17.89 -5.99 0.76
C ASP A 65 -18.20 -5.05 1.92
N ALA A 66 -17.29 -4.12 2.20
CA ALA A 66 -17.46 -3.11 3.24
C ALA A 66 -16.95 -1.75 2.76
N ASP A 67 -17.66 -0.69 3.10
CA ASP A 67 -17.13 0.66 3.00
C ASP A 67 -16.35 0.97 4.28
N LEU A 68 -15.24 1.69 4.14
CA LEU A 68 -14.31 1.98 5.23
C LEU A 68 -14.00 3.46 5.30
N VAL A 69 -13.92 3.97 6.52
CA VAL A 69 -13.40 5.30 6.83
C VAL A 69 -12.49 5.19 8.05
N VAL A 70 -11.32 5.80 7.97
CA VAL A 70 -10.47 6.03 9.13
C VAL A 70 -10.32 7.52 9.30
N VAL A 71 -10.70 8.02 10.44
CA VAL A 71 -10.56 9.43 10.80
C VAL A 71 -10.37 9.55 12.32
N ASP A 72 -9.48 10.45 12.73
CA ASP A 72 -9.10 10.64 14.14
C ASP A 72 -8.70 9.33 14.85
N GLY A 73 -8.03 8.43 14.11
CA GLY A 73 -7.55 7.15 14.62
C GLY A 73 -8.61 6.07 14.79
N THR A 74 -9.87 6.35 14.45
CA THR A 74 -10.96 5.38 14.56
C THR A 74 -11.33 4.80 13.18
N LEU A 75 -11.53 3.49 13.16
CA LEU A 75 -12.04 2.77 11.98
C LEU A 75 -13.57 2.71 12.05
N TYR A 76 -14.20 3.14 10.98
CA TYR A 76 -15.65 2.98 10.76
C TYR A 76 -15.84 2.06 9.56
N ALA A 77 -16.81 1.17 9.65
CA ALA A 77 -17.14 0.25 8.56
C ALA A 77 -18.65 0.21 8.32
N ALA A 78 -19.03 0.08 7.06
CA ALA A 78 -20.42 -0.11 6.67
C ALA A 78 -20.52 -1.36 5.80
N LEU A 79 -21.28 -2.35 6.25
CA LEU A 79 -21.57 -3.58 5.48
C LEU A 79 -22.77 -3.39 4.55
N THR A 80 -23.61 -2.43 4.86
CA THR A 80 -24.69 -1.96 3.99
C THR A 80 -24.56 -0.44 3.82
N PRO A 81 -24.98 0.13 2.68
CA PRO A 81 -24.81 1.56 2.41
C PRO A 81 -25.31 2.45 3.55
N ASN A 82 -24.49 3.40 3.96
CA ASN A 82 -24.81 4.41 4.98
C ASN A 82 -25.12 3.87 6.39
N ASN A 83 -24.88 2.59 6.63
CA ASN A 83 -25.08 1.98 7.95
C ASN A 83 -23.72 1.76 8.63
N TRP A 84 -23.15 2.83 9.15
CA TRP A 84 -21.81 2.87 9.70
C TRP A 84 -21.75 2.37 11.14
N LEU A 85 -20.71 1.60 11.43
CA LEU A 85 -20.39 1.10 12.76
C LEU A 85 -19.02 1.62 13.18
N ASP A 86 -18.91 2.03 14.44
CA ASP A 86 -17.62 2.34 15.07
C ASP A 86 -16.94 1.03 15.42
N MET A 87 -15.78 0.76 14.79
CA MET A 87 -15.02 -0.47 14.97
C MET A 87 -13.86 -0.31 15.95
N GLY A 88 -13.77 0.84 16.61
CA GLY A 88 -12.68 1.14 17.53
C GLY A 88 -11.40 1.64 16.85
N PRO A 89 -10.27 1.61 17.56
CA PRO A 89 -9.01 2.10 17.02
C PRO A 89 -8.60 1.39 15.73
N ALA A 90 -8.28 2.16 14.70
CA ALA A 90 -7.82 1.59 13.44
C ALA A 90 -6.55 0.76 13.63
N ALA A 91 -5.66 1.18 14.53
CA ALA A 91 -4.40 0.48 14.81
C ALA A 91 -4.58 -0.94 15.35
N ASP A 92 -5.75 -1.28 15.89
CA ASP A 92 -6.05 -2.65 16.34
C ASP A 92 -6.20 -3.62 15.14
N VAL A 93 -6.48 -3.09 13.96
CA VAL A 93 -6.60 -3.86 12.71
C VAL A 93 -5.39 -3.58 11.82
N TYR A 94 -5.21 -2.32 11.45
CA TYR A 94 -4.06 -1.84 10.69
C TYR A 94 -3.96 -0.33 10.85
N ASP A 95 -2.74 0.15 11.12
CA ASP A 95 -2.46 1.59 11.19
C ASP A 95 -2.09 2.13 9.80
N PRO A 96 -3.00 2.84 9.10
CA PRO A 96 -2.71 3.32 7.76
C PRO A 96 -1.67 4.45 7.71
N SER A 97 -1.34 5.08 8.84
CA SER A 97 -0.34 6.14 8.88
C SER A 97 1.05 5.65 8.49
N VAL A 98 1.30 4.33 8.59
CA VAL A 98 2.61 3.76 8.26
C VAL A 98 2.93 3.80 6.76
N ILE A 99 1.92 3.78 5.89
CA ILE A 99 2.11 3.58 4.44
C ILE A 99 2.95 4.69 3.81
N LEU A 100 2.62 5.94 4.09
CA LEU A 100 3.34 7.11 3.56
C LEU A 100 4.35 7.70 4.54
N ASN A 101 4.49 7.12 5.74
CA ASN A 101 5.51 7.55 6.69
C ASN A 101 6.90 7.17 6.16
N PRO A 102 7.84 8.12 6.05
CA PRO A 102 9.17 7.84 5.47
C PRO A 102 9.98 6.77 6.19
N SER A 103 9.74 6.55 7.47
CA SER A 103 10.49 5.60 8.29
C SER A 103 9.91 4.19 8.35
N THR A 104 8.64 4.03 8.00
CA THR A 104 7.90 2.76 8.15
C THR A 104 7.23 2.29 6.88
N GLY A 105 7.07 3.16 5.90
CA GLY A 105 6.22 2.90 4.76
C GLY A 105 6.96 2.56 3.48
N LEU A 106 6.36 2.96 2.37
CA LEU A 106 6.83 2.61 1.04
C LEU A 106 8.24 3.12 0.73
N ALA A 107 8.58 4.34 1.17
CA ALA A 107 9.93 4.87 0.97
C ALA A 107 10.98 4.06 1.73
N ASN A 108 10.67 3.62 2.96
CA ASN A 108 11.54 2.75 3.74
C ASN A 108 11.72 1.38 3.08
N MET A 109 10.63 0.82 2.53
CA MET A 109 10.71 -0.43 1.79
C MET A 109 11.61 -0.29 0.55
N LEU A 110 11.44 0.77 -0.24
CA LEU A 110 12.29 1.04 -1.39
C LEU A 110 13.77 1.16 -1.00
N ALA A 111 14.05 1.83 0.13
CA ALA A 111 15.43 1.98 0.63
C ALA A 111 16.04 0.64 1.10
N SER A 112 15.21 -0.35 1.43
CA SER A 112 15.66 -1.68 1.86
C SER A 112 16.00 -2.62 0.71
N LEU A 113 15.65 -2.26 -0.53
CA LEU A 113 15.78 -3.17 -1.67
C LEU A 113 17.25 -3.50 -1.96
N THR A 114 17.51 -4.79 -2.11
CA THR A 114 18.82 -5.34 -2.49
C THR A 114 18.68 -6.21 -3.73
N ASP A 115 19.78 -6.49 -4.40
CA ASP A 115 19.82 -7.30 -5.63
C ASP A 115 18.87 -6.76 -6.70
N ALA A 116 18.75 -5.45 -6.79
CA ALA A 116 17.82 -4.80 -7.68
C ALA A 116 18.28 -4.87 -9.13
N LYS A 117 17.36 -5.23 -10.02
CA LYS A 117 17.61 -5.34 -11.44
C LYS A 117 16.44 -4.74 -12.22
N ALA A 118 16.76 -3.80 -13.12
CA ALA A 118 15.78 -3.30 -14.09
C ALA A 118 15.54 -4.37 -15.15
N GLU A 119 14.28 -4.80 -15.30
CA GLU A 119 13.91 -5.91 -16.18
C GLU A 119 13.37 -5.43 -17.53
N SER A 120 12.48 -4.46 -17.52
CA SER A 120 11.78 -4.02 -18.71
C SER A 120 11.07 -2.66 -18.47
N TYR A 121 10.62 -2.07 -19.57
CA TYR A 121 9.62 -1.01 -19.50
C TYR A 121 8.24 -1.63 -19.61
N GLU A 122 7.31 -1.19 -18.77
CA GLU A 122 5.92 -1.61 -18.81
C GLU A 122 5.01 -0.41 -18.59
N THR A 123 3.84 -0.42 -19.21
CA THR A 123 2.83 0.62 -19.00
C THR A 123 1.75 0.08 -18.08
N LEU A 124 1.57 0.72 -16.92
CA LEU A 124 0.55 0.38 -15.95
C LEU A 124 -0.46 1.51 -15.83
N GLY A 125 -1.74 1.21 -16.10
CA GLY A 125 -2.78 2.23 -16.01
C GLY A 125 -2.51 3.48 -16.85
N GLY A 126 -1.87 3.31 -18.01
CA GLY A 126 -1.48 4.41 -18.89
C GLY A 126 -0.18 5.11 -18.50
N VAL A 127 0.49 4.69 -17.44
CA VAL A 127 1.74 5.29 -16.95
C VAL A 127 2.93 4.44 -17.40
N PRO A 128 3.87 5.02 -18.19
CA PRO A 128 5.11 4.31 -18.53
C PRO A 128 5.98 4.11 -17.28
N THR A 129 6.41 2.88 -17.06
CA THR A 129 7.20 2.52 -15.88
C THR A 129 8.45 1.71 -16.24
N VAL A 130 9.38 1.68 -15.29
CA VAL A 130 10.49 0.72 -15.25
C VAL A 130 10.12 -0.34 -14.23
N LYS A 131 10.09 -1.60 -14.67
CA LYS A 131 9.91 -2.76 -13.78
C LYS A 131 11.25 -3.17 -13.19
N ILE A 132 11.31 -3.25 -11.88
CA ILE A 132 12.52 -3.64 -11.14
C ILE A 132 12.20 -4.80 -10.21
N THR A 133 12.96 -5.88 -10.34
CA THR A 133 12.93 -6.99 -9.38
C THR A 133 14.03 -6.81 -8.34
N ALA A 134 13.73 -7.17 -7.11
CA ALA A 134 14.65 -6.99 -5.99
C ALA A 134 14.25 -7.89 -4.82
N LYS A 135 14.93 -7.72 -3.70
CA LYS A 135 14.56 -8.32 -2.41
C LYS A 135 14.36 -7.22 -1.39
N SER A 136 13.26 -7.30 -0.66
CA SER A 136 12.95 -6.39 0.45
C SER A 136 13.38 -7.01 1.77
N SER A 137 13.90 -6.20 2.69
CA SER A 137 14.26 -6.72 4.01
C SER A 137 13.02 -7.12 4.80
N ALA A 138 13.17 -8.12 5.68
CA ALA A 138 12.10 -8.54 6.59
C ALA A 138 11.66 -7.38 7.48
N ASP A 139 12.58 -6.59 7.99
CA ASP A 139 12.28 -5.43 8.85
C ASP A 139 11.40 -4.40 8.13
N ALA A 140 11.74 -4.02 6.91
CA ALA A 140 10.98 -3.03 6.15
C ALA A 140 9.58 -3.54 5.81
N VAL A 141 9.47 -4.80 5.38
CA VAL A 141 8.18 -5.43 5.08
C VAL A 141 7.30 -5.48 6.32
N ASN A 142 7.84 -5.87 7.47
CA ASN A 142 7.07 -5.99 8.71
C ASN A 142 6.64 -4.64 9.28
N LYS A 143 7.40 -3.57 9.03
CA LYS A 143 6.98 -2.22 9.40
C LYS A 143 5.80 -1.74 8.56
N LEU A 144 5.79 -2.09 7.28
CA LEU A 144 4.71 -1.72 6.37
C LEU A 144 3.47 -2.61 6.56
N ILE A 145 3.66 -3.93 6.67
CA ILE A 145 2.59 -4.92 6.81
C ILE A 145 2.99 -5.92 7.89
N PRO A 146 2.72 -5.61 9.18
CA PRO A 146 3.12 -6.48 10.30
C PRO A 146 2.57 -7.90 10.21
N GLN A 147 1.41 -8.07 9.58
CA GLN A 147 0.75 -9.37 9.41
C GLN A 147 1.57 -10.35 8.56
N LEU A 148 2.50 -9.88 7.74
CA LEU A 148 3.35 -10.76 6.93
C LEU A 148 4.33 -11.57 7.78
N ARG A 149 4.74 -11.04 8.94
CA ARG A 149 5.64 -11.74 9.88
C ARG A 149 6.86 -12.33 9.19
N ALA A 150 7.46 -11.56 8.30
CA ALA A 150 8.63 -12.00 7.54
C ALA A 150 9.80 -12.26 8.48
N THR A 151 10.48 -13.39 8.27
CA THR A 151 11.68 -13.77 9.04
C THR A 151 12.94 -13.69 8.20
N ASP A 152 12.79 -13.47 6.90
CA ASP A 152 13.88 -13.35 5.93
C ASP A 152 13.47 -12.36 4.85
N GLN A 153 14.40 -12.04 3.97
CA GLN A 153 14.13 -11.20 2.79
C GLN A 153 13.01 -11.81 1.95
N LEU A 154 12.16 -10.95 1.40
CA LEU A 154 11.09 -11.37 0.49
C LEU A 154 11.34 -10.86 -0.91
N PRO A 155 11.04 -11.68 -1.95
CA PRO A 155 11.03 -11.19 -3.32
C PRO A 155 10.09 -10.01 -3.46
N ALA A 156 10.56 -8.97 -4.11
CA ALA A 156 9.79 -7.76 -4.36
C ALA A 156 9.92 -7.34 -5.81
N THR A 157 8.85 -6.80 -6.36
CA THR A 157 8.85 -6.17 -7.68
C THR A 157 8.25 -4.78 -7.53
N VAL A 158 8.92 -3.78 -8.11
CA VAL A 158 8.42 -2.42 -8.10
C VAL A 158 8.36 -1.87 -9.52
N TRP A 159 7.34 -1.05 -9.78
CA TRP A 159 7.16 -0.33 -11.02
C TRP A 159 7.21 1.15 -10.70
N ILE A 160 8.19 1.84 -11.26
CA ILE A 160 8.47 3.24 -10.98
C ILE A 160 8.28 4.03 -12.27
N GLU A 161 7.65 5.20 -12.20
CA GLU A 161 7.50 6.06 -13.37
C GLU A 161 8.82 6.23 -14.10
N LYS A 162 8.77 6.02 -15.42
CA LYS A 162 9.91 6.28 -16.31
C LYS A 162 10.33 7.73 -16.30
N ASN A 163 9.36 8.64 -16.21
CA ASN A 163 9.56 10.07 -16.27
C ASN A 163 9.54 10.72 -14.89
N ALA A 164 10.16 11.90 -14.74
CA ALA A 164 10.08 12.66 -13.50
C ALA A 164 8.61 12.95 -13.12
N PRO A 165 8.24 12.92 -11.85
CA PRO A 165 9.11 12.82 -10.66
C PRO A 165 9.49 11.41 -10.22
N HIS A 166 9.23 10.37 -11.01
CA HIS A 166 9.55 8.97 -10.70
C HIS A 166 8.77 8.41 -9.51
N GLN A 167 7.46 8.64 -9.53
CA GLN A 167 6.58 8.09 -8.50
C GLN A 167 6.58 6.57 -8.53
N LEU A 168 6.45 5.96 -7.36
CA LEU A 168 6.14 4.54 -7.27
C LEU A 168 4.72 4.31 -7.78
N VAL A 169 4.57 3.48 -8.80
CA VAL A 169 3.26 3.15 -9.37
C VAL A 169 2.71 1.86 -8.76
N GLN A 170 3.54 0.85 -8.60
CA GLN A 170 3.12 -0.42 -8.00
C GLN A 170 4.28 -1.09 -7.29
N ALA A 171 3.96 -1.77 -6.19
CA ALA A 171 4.88 -2.65 -5.48
C ALA A 171 4.18 -3.96 -5.17
N THR A 172 4.88 -5.07 -5.38
CA THR A 172 4.41 -6.41 -5.05
C THR A 172 5.45 -7.11 -4.19
N VAL A 173 5.01 -7.72 -3.10
CA VAL A 173 5.86 -8.52 -2.23
C VAL A 173 5.31 -9.94 -2.21
N GLU A 174 6.18 -10.92 -2.37
CA GLU A 174 5.85 -12.34 -2.31
C GLU A 174 6.19 -12.88 -0.93
N GLN A 175 5.16 -13.19 -0.13
CA GLN A 175 5.33 -13.75 1.21
C GLN A 175 5.77 -15.21 1.15
N SER A 176 5.19 -15.95 0.20
CA SER A 176 5.56 -17.32 -0.16
C SER A 176 5.07 -17.58 -1.58
N THR A 177 5.46 -18.71 -2.17
CA THR A 177 5.07 -19.02 -3.55
C THR A 177 3.55 -18.95 -3.73
N GLY A 178 3.11 -18.07 -4.62
CA GLY A 178 1.69 -17.88 -4.91
C GLY A 178 0.94 -16.99 -3.93
N ASN A 179 1.57 -16.51 -2.86
CA ASN A 179 0.95 -15.63 -1.86
C ASN A 179 1.61 -14.26 -1.91
N THR A 180 0.92 -13.28 -2.49
CA THR A 180 1.48 -11.95 -2.75
C THR A 180 0.56 -10.84 -2.25
N VAL A 181 1.16 -9.72 -1.90
CA VAL A 181 0.47 -8.45 -1.65
C VAL A 181 0.95 -7.45 -2.68
N SER A 182 0.02 -6.85 -3.42
CA SER A 182 0.30 -5.80 -4.39
C SER A 182 -0.36 -4.51 -3.96
N LEU A 183 0.36 -3.40 -4.10
CA LEU A 183 -0.13 -2.06 -3.85
C LEU A 183 0.11 -1.22 -5.08
N THR A 184 -0.95 -0.63 -5.63
CA THR A 184 -0.87 0.31 -6.75
C THR A 184 -1.23 1.70 -6.26
N LEU A 185 -0.44 2.70 -6.66
CA LEU A 185 -0.67 4.10 -6.31
C LEU A 185 -1.04 4.90 -7.55
N SER A 186 -1.93 5.85 -7.36
CA SER A 186 -2.31 6.85 -8.36
C SER A 186 -2.76 8.13 -7.66
N ASP A 187 -3.11 9.17 -8.44
CA ASP A 187 -3.58 10.43 -7.87
C ASP A 187 -2.64 10.99 -6.79
N TRP A 188 -1.32 10.92 -7.05
CA TRP A 188 -0.29 11.37 -6.11
C TRP A 188 -0.48 12.83 -5.72
N ASP A 189 -0.52 13.11 -4.41
CA ASP A 189 -0.68 14.44 -3.81
C ASP A 189 -1.97 15.18 -4.19
N LYS A 190 -2.98 14.49 -4.70
CA LYS A 190 -4.30 15.11 -4.87
C LYS A 190 -4.97 15.29 -3.50
N PRO A 191 -5.65 16.42 -3.27
CA PRO A 191 -6.34 16.65 -2.01
C PRO A 191 -7.35 15.54 -1.70
N VAL A 192 -7.29 15.05 -0.46
CA VAL A 192 -8.23 14.04 0.05
C VAL A 192 -8.92 14.62 1.28
N VAL A 193 -10.25 14.62 1.26
CA VAL A 193 -11.07 15.04 2.38
C VAL A 193 -11.88 13.85 2.87
N VAL A 194 -11.77 13.56 4.16
CA VAL A 194 -12.47 12.44 4.80
C VAL A 194 -13.31 12.99 5.93
N ASP A 195 -14.61 12.77 5.86
CA ASP A 195 -15.55 13.19 6.89
C ASP A 195 -15.89 12.01 7.80
N LYS A 196 -16.02 12.29 9.10
CA LYS A 196 -16.48 11.30 10.07
C LYS A 196 -17.92 10.90 9.72
N PRO A 197 -18.18 9.59 9.50
CA PRO A 197 -19.53 9.14 9.20
C PRO A 197 -20.46 9.26 10.42
N ALA A 198 -21.74 9.41 10.16
CA ALA A 198 -22.77 9.38 11.20
C ALA A 198 -22.98 7.93 11.65
N VAL A 199 -22.86 7.71 12.93
CA VAL A 199 -22.96 6.36 13.56
C VAL A 199 -24.20 6.31 14.45
#